data_ebcd4e93a97c96f655047018a67a9bf5
#
_entry.id   ebcd4e93a97c96f655047018a67a9bf5
#
_cell.length_a   1.000
_cell.length_b   1.000
_cell.length_c   1.000
_cell.angle_alpha   90.00
_cell.angle_beta   90.00
_cell.angle_gamma   90.00
#
_symmetry.space_group_name_H-M   'P 1'
#
loop_
_entity.id
_entity.type
_entity.pdbx_description
1 polymer ?
#
loop_
_entity_poly.entity_id
_entity_poly.type
_entity_poly.pdbx_seq_one_letter_code
_entity_poly.pdbx_strand_id
1 'polypeptide(L)'
;MKRIAVVGTVHEEKGLANAAGLLAILERIKPELIFLEIPSAALDDCLTGSRSDLESAAVSRYRAEHVVDLVPVDLPTPEADFFTNNRDLFERIERTSPDYCRPVDWHSQYVRAHGFAYLNSEHCGDLFSQLRQATDSAIESLADQRLAELYDLWIRTNTLRDQAMMRNIENHCCQTSFSSAAFLVGAAHRQSIITLSRSEPGAASSTVLWEFSGFLEEPH
;
A
#
# COMPACT_ATOMS: atom_id res chain seq x y z
N MET A 1 16.95 -4.41 18.03
CA MET A 1 15.68 -4.86 17.43
C MET A 1 15.25 -3.77 16.45
N LYS A 2 14.95 -4.11 15.20
CA LYS A 2 14.50 -3.17 14.18
C LYS A 2 12.98 -2.98 14.29
N ARG A 3 12.50 -1.73 14.25
CA ARG A 3 11.07 -1.42 14.25
C ARG A 3 10.68 -0.95 12.85
N ILE A 4 9.64 -1.51 12.27
CA ILE A 4 9.10 -1.12 10.97
C ILE A 4 7.62 -0.78 11.13
N ALA A 5 7.26 0.50 10.95
CA ALA A 5 5.89 0.96 10.94
C ALA A 5 5.32 0.80 9.51
N VAL A 6 4.28 0.00 9.36
CA VAL A 6 3.58 -0.21 8.07
C VAL A 6 2.46 0.80 7.94
N VAL A 7 2.64 1.79 7.06
CA VAL A 7 1.71 2.89 6.85
C VAL A 7 0.95 2.67 5.54
N GLY A 8 -0.34 2.37 5.66
CA GLY A 8 -1.26 2.28 4.52
C GLY A 8 -1.53 3.66 3.94
N THR A 9 -1.35 3.80 2.62
CA THR A 9 -1.45 5.07 1.89
C THR A 9 -2.45 4.99 0.74
N VAL A 10 -2.65 6.12 0.08
CA VAL A 10 -3.30 6.27 -1.23
C VAL A 10 -2.43 7.18 -2.09
N HIS A 11 -2.38 6.91 -3.41
CA HIS A 11 -1.48 7.64 -4.31
C HIS A 11 -1.90 9.10 -4.57
N GLU A 12 -3.19 9.39 -4.45
CA GLU A 12 -3.74 10.72 -4.69
C GLU A 12 -4.23 11.35 -3.39
N GLU A 13 -4.05 12.65 -3.25
CA GLU A 13 -4.61 13.39 -2.12
C GLU A 13 -6.14 13.37 -2.14
N LYS A 14 -6.75 12.95 -1.02
CA LYS A 14 -8.21 12.87 -0.84
C LYS A 14 -8.60 13.35 0.57
N GLY A 15 -9.01 14.60 0.69
CA GLY A 15 -9.44 15.17 1.98
C GLY A 15 -8.35 15.10 3.05
N LEU A 16 -8.61 14.36 4.14
CA LEU A 16 -7.64 14.20 5.22
C LEU A 16 -6.47 13.24 4.89
N ALA A 17 -6.59 12.42 3.84
CA ALA A 17 -5.46 11.68 3.30
C ALA A 17 -4.68 12.59 2.33
N ASN A 18 -3.69 13.31 2.84
CA ASN A 18 -2.88 14.28 2.10
C ASN A 18 -1.41 14.24 2.54
N ALA A 19 -0.52 14.90 1.79
CA ALA A 19 0.91 14.88 2.07
C ALA A 19 1.28 15.47 3.44
N ALA A 20 0.51 16.44 3.95
CA ALA A 20 0.76 17.00 5.28
C ALA A 20 0.44 15.98 6.39
N GLY A 21 -0.64 15.20 6.23
CA GLY A 21 -0.99 14.12 7.16
C GLY A 21 0.06 12.99 7.16
N LEU A 22 0.57 12.60 5.99
CA LEU A 22 1.64 11.61 5.91
C LEU A 22 2.95 12.13 6.50
N LEU A 23 3.28 13.39 6.24
CA LEU A 23 4.46 14.04 6.85
C LEU A 23 4.36 14.00 8.38
N ALA A 24 3.21 14.33 8.96
CA ALA A 24 3.01 14.28 10.41
C ALA A 24 3.21 12.86 10.98
N ILE A 25 2.85 11.82 10.23
CA ILE A 25 3.10 10.42 10.58
C ILE A 25 4.61 10.13 10.54
N LEU A 26 5.31 10.55 9.49
CA LEU A 26 6.77 10.37 9.37
C LEU A 26 7.51 11.09 10.50
N GLU A 27 7.10 12.30 10.87
CA GLU A 27 7.65 13.05 12.00
C GLU A 27 7.46 12.35 13.35
N ARG A 28 6.43 11.54 13.48
CA ARG A 28 6.16 10.75 14.68
C ARG A 28 6.96 9.45 14.70
N ILE A 29 7.07 8.74 13.57
CA ILE A 29 7.86 7.52 13.42
C ILE A 29 9.35 7.82 13.55
N LYS A 30 9.82 8.93 12.98
CA LYS A 30 11.21 9.34 12.84
C LYS A 30 12.06 8.21 12.23
N PRO A 31 11.72 7.76 11.01
CA PRO A 31 12.42 6.66 10.39
C PRO A 31 13.83 7.06 9.96
N GLU A 32 14.81 6.17 10.17
CA GLU A 32 16.15 6.24 9.58
C GLU A 32 16.14 5.84 8.11
N LEU A 33 15.16 4.99 7.72
CA LEU A 33 14.92 4.63 6.33
C LEU A 33 13.41 4.46 6.03
N ILE A 34 13.05 4.65 4.76
CA ILE A 34 11.67 4.48 4.28
C ILE A 34 11.69 3.45 3.16
N PHE A 35 10.98 2.33 3.38
CA PHE A 35 10.63 1.39 2.32
C PHE A 35 9.47 1.94 1.50
N LEU A 36 9.61 1.90 0.17
CA LEU A 36 8.63 2.47 -0.77
C LEU A 36 8.07 1.38 -1.70
N GLU A 37 6.77 1.39 -1.90
CA GLU A 37 6.07 0.57 -2.91
C GLU A 37 6.34 1.12 -4.32
N ILE A 38 7.58 1.14 -4.71
CA ILE A 38 8.01 1.50 -6.07
C ILE A 38 9.09 0.54 -6.55
N PRO A 39 9.21 0.30 -7.86
CA PRO A 39 10.34 -0.43 -8.42
C PRO A 39 11.63 0.40 -8.33
N SER A 40 12.77 -0.27 -8.31
CA SER A 40 14.08 0.40 -8.22
C SER A 40 14.31 1.42 -9.33
N ALA A 41 13.78 1.19 -10.52
CA ALA A 41 13.88 2.12 -11.65
C ALA A 41 13.15 3.46 -11.43
N ALA A 42 12.17 3.52 -10.51
CA ALA A 42 11.41 4.73 -10.20
C ALA A 42 11.99 5.54 -9.02
N LEU A 43 13.10 5.10 -8.43
CA LEU A 43 13.70 5.77 -7.28
C LEU A 43 14.20 7.17 -7.63
N ASP A 44 14.84 7.33 -8.78
CA ASP A 44 15.37 8.63 -9.22
C ASP A 44 14.25 9.66 -9.41
N ASP A 45 13.09 9.26 -9.92
CA ASP A 45 11.92 10.12 -10.05
C ASP A 45 11.38 10.58 -8.69
N CYS A 46 11.42 9.69 -7.70
CA CYS A 46 11.07 10.03 -6.32
C CYS A 46 12.09 10.99 -5.70
N LEU A 47 13.38 10.78 -5.94
CA LEU A 47 14.47 11.60 -5.41
C LEU A 47 14.50 13.01 -6.02
N THR A 48 14.17 13.13 -7.31
CA THR A 48 14.17 14.42 -8.05
C THR A 48 12.87 15.20 -7.89
N GLY A 49 11.83 14.61 -7.28
CA GLY A 49 10.51 15.22 -7.16
C GLY A 49 9.73 15.24 -8.48
N SER A 50 10.11 14.42 -9.46
CA SER A 50 9.39 14.29 -10.74
C SER A 50 8.06 13.55 -10.58
N ARG A 51 7.89 12.78 -9.52
CA ARG A 51 6.62 12.14 -9.15
C ARG A 51 5.75 13.13 -8.36
N SER A 52 4.47 13.14 -8.67
CA SER A 52 3.48 14.04 -8.06
C SER A 52 2.47 13.32 -7.18
N ASP A 53 2.73 12.05 -6.81
CA ASP A 53 1.88 11.31 -5.87
C ASP A 53 2.04 11.80 -4.42
N LEU A 54 1.07 11.46 -3.59
CA LEU A 54 0.99 11.87 -2.18
C LEU A 54 2.24 11.45 -1.40
N GLU A 55 2.68 10.20 -1.59
CA GLU A 55 3.84 9.64 -0.89
C GLU A 55 5.12 10.39 -1.26
N SER A 56 5.35 10.62 -2.54
CA SER A 56 6.54 11.36 -3.02
C SER A 56 6.57 12.79 -2.48
N ALA A 57 5.42 13.47 -2.42
CA ALA A 57 5.33 14.81 -1.86
C ALA A 57 5.65 14.86 -0.36
N ALA A 58 5.14 13.90 0.42
CA ALA A 58 5.41 13.83 1.86
C ALA A 58 6.87 13.44 2.15
N VAL A 59 7.40 12.43 1.45
CA VAL A 59 8.79 11.97 1.59
C VAL A 59 9.78 13.08 1.19
N SER A 60 9.51 13.83 0.12
CA SER A 60 10.35 14.95 -0.29
C SER A 60 10.42 16.04 0.79
N ARG A 61 9.28 16.37 1.41
CA ARG A 61 9.23 17.34 2.53
C ARG A 61 10.00 16.82 3.75
N TYR A 62 9.81 15.55 4.11
CA TYR A 62 10.51 14.94 5.23
C TYR A 62 12.03 14.95 5.03
N ARG A 63 12.50 14.63 3.82
CA ARG A 63 13.93 14.63 3.46
C ARG A 63 14.57 16.03 3.44
N ALA A 64 13.79 17.07 3.27
CA ALA A 64 14.30 18.45 3.33
C ALA A 64 14.81 18.81 4.75
N GLU A 65 14.30 18.15 5.79
CA GLU A 65 14.61 18.45 7.18
C GLU A 65 15.34 17.28 7.89
N HIS A 66 15.32 16.08 7.31
CA HIS A 66 15.86 14.85 7.92
C HIS A 66 16.73 14.07 6.94
N VAL A 67 17.79 13.46 7.47
CA VAL A 67 18.58 12.46 6.74
C VAL A 67 17.86 11.13 6.83
N VAL A 68 17.39 10.62 5.71
CA VAL A 68 16.65 9.34 5.63
C VAL A 68 17.00 8.63 4.33
N ASP A 69 17.21 7.33 4.42
CA ASP A 69 17.44 6.48 3.26
C ASP A 69 16.12 6.03 2.63
N LEU A 70 16.05 6.00 1.30
CA LEU A 70 14.90 5.50 0.56
C LEU A 70 15.22 4.14 -0.07
N VAL A 71 14.39 3.15 0.18
CA VAL A 71 14.59 1.77 -0.28
C VAL A 71 13.37 1.32 -1.10
N PRO A 72 13.48 1.25 -2.44
CA PRO A 72 12.43 0.71 -3.28
C PRO A 72 12.33 -0.80 -3.06
N VAL A 73 11.11 -1.31 -2.85
CA VAL A 73 10.90 -2.72 -2.51
C VAL A 73 9.96 -3.47 -3.45
N ASP A 74 9.31 -2.77 -4.38
CA ASP A 74 8.36 -3.40 -5.31
C ASP A 74 9.05 -4.04 -6.52
N LEU A 75 8.29 -4.88 -7.22
CA LEU A 75 8.67 -5.48 -8.49
C LEU A 75 8.73 -4.41 -9.61
N PRO A 76 9.42 -4.71 -10.72
CA PRO A 76 9.33 -3.89 -11.93
C PRO A 76 7.86 -3.65 -12.32
N THR A 77 7.58 -2.45 -12.82
CA THR A 77 6.25 -2.06 -13.29
C THR A 77 5.75 -3.06 -14.34
N PRO A 78 4.53 -3.61 -14.21
CA PRO A 78 3.94 -4.46 -15.23
C PRO A 78 3.85 -3.73 -16.58
N GLU A 79 3.69 -4.49 -17.68
CA GLU A 79 3.51 -3.93 -19.01
C GLU A 79 2.25 -3.06 -19.10
N ALA A 80 2.23 -2.12 -20.05
CA ALA A 80 1.14 -1.14 -20.21
C ALA A 80 -0.24 -1.81 -20.40
N ASP A 81 -0.28 -2.96 -21.07
CA ASP A 81 -1.51 -3.73 -21.29
C ASP A 81 -2.14 -4.23 -19.98
N PHE A 82 -1.33 -4.51 -18.95
CA PHE A 82 -1.84 -4.90 -17.65
C PHE A 82 -2.74 -3.79 -17.05
N PHE A 83 -2.30 -2.55 -17.10
CA PHE A 83 -3.07 -1.43 -16.55
C PHE A 83 -4.33 -1.14 -17.36
N THR A 84 -4.23 -1.19 -18.69
CA THR A 84 -5.38 -0.99 -19.58
C THR A 84 -6.43 -2.08 -19.37
N ASN A 85 -6.02 -3.33 -19.33
CA ASN A 85 -6.92 -4.47 -19.12
C ASN A 85 -7.60 -4.41 -17.74
N ASN A 86 -6.86 -4.01 -16.70
CA ASN A 86 -7.43 -3.87 -15.36
C ASN A 86 -8.45 -2.73 -15.28
N ARG A 87 -8.15 -1.59 -15.91
CA ARG A 87 -9.11 -0.49 -15.98
C ARG A 87 -10.40 -0.96 -16.66
N ASP A 88 -10.32 -1.59 -17.81
CA ASP A 88 -11.49 -2.07 -18.57
C ASP A 88 -12.28 -3.12 -17.76
N LEU A 89 -11.60 -4.01 -17.04
CA LEU A 89 -12.18 -4.98 -16.13
C LEU A 89 -13.01 -4.30 -15.03
N PHE A 90 -12.41 -3.39 -14.27
CA PHE A 90 -13.09 -2.74 -13.15
C PHE A 90 -14.19 -1.79 -13.59
N GLU A 91 -14.04 -1.06 -14.72
CA GLU A 91 -15.12 -0.28 -15.31
C GLU A 91 -16.31 -1.17 -15.71
N ARG A 92 -16.05 -2.39 -16.18
CA ARG A 92 -17.13 -3.34 -16.51
C ARG A 92 -17.88 -3.80 -15.26
N ILE A 93 -17.15 -4.09 -14.19
CA ILE A 93 -17.72 -4.48 -12.89
C ILE A 93 -18.56 -3.32 -12.31
N GLU A 94 -18.02 -2.10 -12.30
CA GLU A 94 -18.74 -0.90 -11.81
C GLU A 94 -20.08 -0.69 -12.53
N ARG A 95 -20.12 -0.88 -13.86
CA ARG A 95 -21.36 -0.71 -14.64
C ARG A 95 -22.40 -1.78 -14.38
N THR A 96 -22.03 -2.93 -13.81
CA THR A 96 -22.91 -4.09 -13.71
C THR A 96 -23.19 -4.55 -12.28
N SER A 97 -22.40 -4.11 -11.30
CA SER A 97 -22.52 -4.55 -9.92
C SER A 97 -22.70 -3.39 -8.93
N PRO A 98 -23.93 -3.08 -8.52
CA PRO A 98 -24.16 -2.11 -7.44
C PRO A 98 -23.53 -2.52 -6.10
N ASP A 99 -23.36 -3.81 -5.86
CA ASP A 99 -22.73 -4.31 -4.64
C ASP A 99 -21.20 -4.07 -4.61
N TYR A 100 -20.58 -3.93 -5.79
CA TYR A 100 -19.21 -3.46 -5.93
C TYR A 100 -19.11 -1.94 -5.73
N CYS A 101 -20.01 -1.15 -6.34
CA CYS A 101 -19.97 0.31 -6.29
C CYS A 101 -20.10 0.84 -4.85
N ARG A 102 -20.96 0.22 -4.04
CA ARG A 102 -21.24 0.68 -2.67
C ARG A 102 -19.99 0.70 -1.76
N PRO A 103 -19.20 -0.37 -1.62
CA PRO A 103 -17.97 -0.31 -0.84
C PRO A 103 -16.89 0.61 -1.47
N VAL A 104 -16.84 0.78 -2.79
CA VAL A 104 -15.96 1.77 -3.45
C VAL A 104 -16.31 3.18 -3.00
N ASP A 105 -17.60 3.54 -3.02
CA ASP A 105 -18.08 4.85 -2.57
C ASP A 105 -17.81 5.08 -1.09
N TRP A 106 -18.08 4.10 -0.25
CA TRP A 106 -17.78 4.17 1.18
C TRP A 106 -16.28 4.35 1.44
N HIS A 107 -15.43 3.56 0.78
CA HIS A 107 -13.98 3.74 0.88
C HIS A 107 -13.57 5.18 0.56
N SER A 108 -14.06 5.71 -0.57
CA SER A 108 -13.75 7.08 -0.98
C SER A 108 -14.21 8.14 0.05
N GLN A 109 -15.40 7.96 0.64
CA GLN A 109 -15.92 8.85 1.68
C GLN A 109 -15.10 8.78 2.98
N TYR A 110 -14.77 7.56 3.44
CA TYR A 110 -13.98 7.37 4.66
C TYR A 110 -12.54 7.89 4.51
N VAL A 111 -11.91 7.71 3.35
CA VAL A 111 -10.59 8.28 3.05
C VAL A 111 -10.63 9.80 3.18
N ARG A 112 -11.64 10.45 2.61
CA ARG A 112 -11.79 11.91 2.69
C ARG A 112 -12.03 12.41 4.11
N ALA A 113 -12.88 11.71 4.86
CA ALA A 113 -13.33 12.12 6.18
C ALA A 113 -12.34 11.79 7.30
N HIS A 114 -11.58 10.69 7.19
CA HIS A 114 -10.77 10.16 8.28
C HIS A 114 -9.29 9.94 7.90
N GLY A 115 -8.91 10.09 6.63
CA GLY A 115 -7.53 10.04 6.17
C GLY A 115 -6.79 8.77 6.60
N PHE A 116 -5.58 8.96 7.13
CA PHE A 116 -4.69 7.87 7.52
C PHE A 116 -5.20 7.06 8.72
N ALA A 117 -6.01 7.63 9.59
CA ALA A 117 -6.65 6.89 10.68
C ALA A 117 -7.53 5.77 10.13
N TYR A 118 -8.33 6.07 9.10
CA TYR A 118 -9.12 5.05 8.40
C TYR A 118 -8.25 4.09 7.58
N LEU A 119 -7.32 4.59 6.75
CA LEU A 119 -6.49 3.75 5.88
C LEU A 119 -5.69 2.69 6.65
N ASN A 120 -5.40 2.95 7.92
CA ASN A 120 -4.64 2.05 8.79
C ASN A 120 -5.50 1.30 9.83
N SER A 121 -6.84 1.36 9.70
CA SER A 121 -7.78 0.69 10.59
C SER A 121 -8.16 -0.71 10.12
N GLU A 122 -8.71 -1.52 11.02
CA GLU A 122 -9.35 -2.79 10.68
C GLU A 122 -10.56 -2.58 9.77
N HIS A 123 -11.32 -1.49 9.98
CA HIS A 123 -12.46 -1.15 9.14
C HIS A 123 -12.09 -0.98 7.65
N CYS A 124 -10.92 -0.42 7.34
CA CYS A 124 -10.41 -0.35 5.98
C CYS A 124 -10.15 -1.77 5.42
N GLY A 125 -9.54 -2.65 6.20
CA GLY A 125 -9.33 -4.06 5.84
C GLY A 125 -10.62 -4.82 5.58
N ASP A 126 -11.63 -4.63 6.43
CA ASP A 126 -12.96 -5.23 6.27
C ASP A 126 -13.63 -4.75 4.97
N LEU A 127 -13.50 -3.46 4.66
CA LEU A 127 -14.07 -2.91 3.44
C LEU A 127 -13.38 -3.45 2.18
N PHE A 128 -12.07 -3.61 2.18
CA PHE A 128 -11.36 -4.29 1.08
C PHE A 128 -11.76 -5.76 0.95
N SER A 129 -12.05 -6.45 2.06
CA SER A 129 -12.57 -7.82 2.02
C SER A 129 -13.97 -7.89 1.39
N GLN A 130 -14.86 -6.95 1.73
CA GLN A 130 -16.19 -6.81 1.09
C GLN A 130 -16.05 -6.50 -0.40
N LEU A 131 -15.13 -5.60 -0.77
CA LEU A 131 -14.85 -5.24 -2.16
C LEU A 131 -14.40 -6.48 -2.95
N ARG A 132 -13.53 -7.28 -2.37
CA ARG A 132 -13.06 -8.53 -2.96
C ARG A 132 -14.23 -9.50 -3.21
N GLN A 133 -15.08 -9.74 -2.20
CA GLN A 133 -16.25 -10.61 -2.33
C GLN A 133 -17.23 -10.11 -3.38
N ALA A 134 -17.49 -8.79 -3.42
CA ALA A 134 -18.35 -8.20 -4.44
C ALA A 134 -17.76 -8.34 -5.86
N THR A 135 -16.44 -8.24 -6.00
CA THR A 135 -15.74 -8.46 -7.26
C THR A 135 -15.87 -9.92 -7.71
N ASP A 136 -15.59 -10.89 -6.81
CA ASP A 136 -15.71 -12.31 -7.10
C ASP A 136 -17.14 -12.64 -7.59
N SER A 137 -18.18 -12.17 -6.87
CA SER A 137 -19.59 -12.36 -7.26
C SER A 137 -19.95 -11.70 -8.58
N ALA A 138 -19.39 -10.53 -8.87
CA ALA A 138 -19.63 -9.83 -10.15
C ALA A 138 -19.00 -10.60 -11.33
N ILE A 139 -17.78 -11.11 -11.18
CA ILE A 139 -17.11 -11.93 -12.19
C ILE A 139 -17.89 -13.21 -12.47
N GLU A 140 -18.35 -13.92 -11.43
CA GLU A 140 -19.19 -15.10 -11.58
C GLU A 140 -20.49 -14.78 -12.33
N SER A 141 -21.16 -13.69 -11.98
CA SER A 141 -22.44 -13.26 -12.58
C SER A 141 -22.30 -12.85 -14.04
N LEU A 142 -21.17 -12.24 -14.42
CA LEU A 142 -20.89 -11.86 -15.79
C LEU A 142 -20.67 -13.04 -16.72
N ALA A 143 -20.23 -14.18 -16.18
CA ALA A 143 -19.94 -15.44 -16.90
C ALA A 143 -19.05 -15.22 -18.14
N ASP A 144 -18.13 -14.24 -18.06
CA ASP A 144 -17.18 -13.88 -19.12
C ASP A 144 -15.81 -14.44 -18.78
N GLN A 145 -15.37 -15.46 -19.50
CA GLN A 145 -14.13 -16.15 -19.24
C GLN A 145 -12.91 -15.21 -19.36
N ARG A 146 -12.93 -14.25 -20.30
CA ARG A 146 -11.84 -13.30 -20.48
C ARG A 146 -11.71 -12.40 -19.24
N LEU A 147 -12.83 -11.90 -18.70
CA LEU A 147 -12.80 -11.09 -17.48
C LEU A 147 -12.30 -11.89 -16.27
N ALA A 148 -12.70 -13.16 -16.16
CA ALA A 148 -12.20 -14.05 -15.13
C ALA A 148 -10.68 -14.26 -15.22
N GLU A 149 -10.14 -14.49 -16.42
CA GLU A 149 -8.70 -14.63 -16.65
C GLU A 149 -7.91 -13.34 -16.33
N LEU A 150 -8.46 -12.16 -16.68
CA LEU A 150 -7.87 -10.87 -16.33
C LEU A 150 -7.87 -10.63 -14.82
N TYR A 151 -8.96 -10.99 -14.15
CA TYR A 151 -9.05 -10.86 -12.70
C TYR A 151 -8.08 -11.81 -11.98
N ASP A 152 -7.96 -13.05 -12.43
CA ASP A 152 -6.96 -13.99 -11.92
C ASP A 152 -5.53 -13.50 -12.10
N LEU A 153 -5.24 -12.86 -13.25
CA LEU A 153 -3.95 -12.25 -13.50
C LEU A 153 -3.69 -11.09 -12.53
N TRP A 154 -4.70 -10.23 -12.32
CA TRP A 154 -4.62 -9.12 -11.37
C TRP A 154 -4.33 -9.61 -9.95
N ILE A 155 -5.05 -10.64 -9.47
CA ILE A 155 -4.86 -11.26 -8.16
C ILE A 155 -3.43 -11.80 -8.02
N ARG A 156 -3.00 -12.61 -8.99
CA ARG A 156 -1.65 -13.22 -8.97
C ARG A 156 -0.55 -12.17 -8.98
N THR A 157 -0.70 -11.13 -9.79
CA THR A 157 0.29 -10.04 -9.87
C THR A 157 0.41 -9.33 -8.53
N ASN A 158 -0.70 -8.95 -7.89
CA ASN A 158 -0.64 -8.28 -6.59
C ASN A 158 -0.10 -9.20 -5.49
N THR A 159 -0.46 -10.49 -5.49
CA THR A 159 0.10 -11.48 -4.55
C THR A 159 1.63 -11.60 -4.70
N LEU A 160 2.13 -11.64 -5.94
CA LEU A 160 3.57 -11.69 -6.20
C LEU A 160 4.29 -10.41 -5.76
N ARG A 161 3.66 -9.24 -5.96
CA ARG A 161 4.19 -7.95 -5.48
C ARG A 161 4.30 -7.94 -3.96
N ASP A 162 3.25 -8.33 -3.24
CA ASP A 162 3.25 -8.39 -1.77
C ASP A 162 4.37 -9.28 -1.24
N GLN A 163 4.51 -10.49 -1.80
CA GLN A 163 5.58 -11.42 -1.44
C GLN A 163 6.98 -10.88 -1.77
N ALA A 164 7.12 -10.17 -2.89
CA ALA A 164 8.39 -9.58 -3.29
C ALA A 164 8.77 -8.42 -2.37
N MET A 165 7.84 -7.52 -2.06
CA MET A 165 8.06 -6.41 -1.12
C MET A 165 8.53 -6.94 0.24
N MET A 166 7.85 -7.95 0.80
CA MET A 166 8.26 -8.55 2.07
C MET A 166 9.66 -9.16 2.02
N ARG A 167 9.97 -9.96 0.97
CA ARG A 167 11.32 -10.52 0.79
C ARG A 167 12.40 -9.46 0.64
N ASN A 168 12.12 -8.38 -0.09
CA ASN A 168 13.07 -7.30 -0.30
C ASN A 168 13.35 -6.54 1.00
N ILE A 169 12.31 -6.30 1.83
CA ILE A 169 12.45 -5.73 3.17
C ILE A 169 13.28 -6.65 4.06
N GLU A 170 12.99 -7.95 4.10
CA GLU A 170 13.71 -8.93 4.90
C GLU A 170 15.21 -9.00 4.50
N ASN A 171 15.49 -9.06 3.20
CA ASN A 171 16.86 -9.04 2.68
C ASN A 171 17.59 -7.77 3.08
N HIS A 172 16.95 -6.60 2.99
CA HIS A 172 17.54 -5.34 3.44
C HIS A 172 17.79 -5.34 4.94
N CYS A 173 16.88 -5.87 5.73
CA CYS A 173 17.02 -6.03 7.17
C CYS A 173 18.21 -6.93 7.56
N CYS A 174 18.56 -7.93 6.74
CA CYS A 174 19.73 -8.77 6.99
C CYS A 174 21.06 -8.05 6.71
N GLN A 175 21.05 -7.08 5.79
CA GLN A 175 22.27 -6.45 5.28
C GLN A 175 22.58 -5.09 5.93
N THR A 176 21.56 -4.40 6.45
CA THR A 176 21.68 -3.02 6.93
C THR A 176 21.23 -2.91 8.37
N SER A 177 21.94 -2.11 9.17
CA SER A 177 21.59 -1.81 10.55
C SER A 177 20.79 -0.51 10.62
N PHE A 178 19.62 -0.55 11.26
CA PHE A 178 18.81 0.61 11.60
C PHE A 178 17.95 0.28 12.84
N SER A 179 17.39 1.28 13.46
CA SER A 179 16.50 1.13 14.63
C SER A 179 15.04 1.35 14.27
N SER A 180 14.75 2.29 13.39
CA SER A 180 13.39 2.69 13.00
C SER A 180 13.26 2.82 11.49
N ALA A 181 12.19 2.26 10.93
CA ALA A 181 11.82 2.40 9.54
C ALA A 181 10.32 2.65 9.37
N ALA A 182 9.93 3.29 8.26
CA ALA A 182 8.57 3.30 7.76
C ALA A 182 8.48 2.45 6.49
N PHE A 183 7.39 1.72 6.32
CA PHE A 183 7.03 1.09 5.05
C PHE A 183 5.75 1.73 4.54
N LEU A 184 5.88 2.55 3.50
CA LEU A 184 4.75 3.19 2.82
C LEU A 184 4.22 2.25 1.75
N VAL A 185 2.97 1.83 1.90
CA VAL A 185 2.34 0.84 1.01
C VAL A 185 0.87 1.18 0.81
N GLY A 186 0.36 1.00 -0.40
CA GLY A 186 -1.06 1.21 -0.68
C GLY A 186 -1.95 0.43 0.27
N ALA A 187 -2.99 1.07 0.81
CA ALA A 187 -3.85 0.48 1.84
C ALA A 187 -4.48 -0.87 1.42
N ALA A 188 -4.65 -1.09 0.10
CA ALA A 188 -5.13 -2.35 -0.45
C ALA A 188 -4.17 -3.54 -0.19
N HIS A 189 -2.87 -3.29 -0.11
CA HIS A 189 -1.84 -4.30 0.16
C HIS A 189 -1.68 -4.58 1.67
N ARG A 190 -2.09 -3.62 2.52
CA ARG A 190 -1.78 -3.63 3.96
C ARG A 190 -2.20 -4.93 4.66
N GLN A 191 -3.39 -5.47 4.39
CA GLN A 191 -3.86 -6.71 5.03
C GLN A 191 -3.01 -7.92 4.64
N SER A 192 -2.57 -8.00 3.39
CA SER A 192 -1.65 -9.03 2.91
C SER A 192 -0.30 -8.92 3.60
N ILE A 193 0.25 -7.71 3.73
CA ILE A 193 1.51 -7.44 4.44
C ILE A 193 1.41 -7.84 5.91
N ILE A 194 0.30 -7.53 6.61
CA ILE A 194 0.05 -7.97 7.99
C ILE A 194 0.09 -9.50 8.08
N THR A 195 -0.57 -10.19 7.15
CA THR A 195 -0.62 -11.65 7.12
C THR A 195 0.76 -12.24 6.87
N LEU A 196 1.49 -11.74 5.88
CA LEU A 196 2.83 -12.20 5.54
C LEU A 196 3.83 -11.97 6.69
N SER A 197 3.76 -10.82 7.36
CA SER A 197 4.63 -10.52 8.50
C SER A 197 4.45 -11.46 9.71
N ARG A 198 3.30 -12.14 9.79
CA ARG A 198 2.97 -13.11 10.86
C ARG A 198 3.20 -14.55 10.43
N SER A 199 3.30 -14.79 9.12
CA SER A 199 3.56 -16.13 8.56
C SER A 199 5.06 -16.39 8.66
N GLU A 200 5.46 -17.57 9.10
CA GLU A 200 6.81 -18.09 9.35
C GLU A 200 7.97 -17.06 9.41
N PRO A 201 8.61 -16.95 10.57
CA PRO A 201 9.77 -16.07 10.69
C PRO A 201 10.92 -16.63 9.83
N GLY A 202 11.24 -15.95 8.73
CA GLY A 202 12.57 -16.06 8.14
C GLY A 202 13.64 -15.70 9.17
N ALA A 203 14.91 -15.99 8.94
CA ALA A 203 16.01 -15.73 9.88
C ALA A 203 16.10 -14.26 10.36
N ALA A 204 15.54 -13.30 9.58
CA ALA A 204 15.45 -11.88 9.93
C ALA A 204 14.22 -11.54 10.80
N SER A 205 13.16 -12.33 10.77
CA SER A 205 11.89 -12.05 11.45
C SER A 205 12.00 -12.01 12.97
N SER A 206 12.94 -12.74 13.55
CA SER A 206 13.18 -12.69 15.01
C SER A 206 13.76 -11.37 15.53
N THR A 207 14.21 -10.48 14.63
CA THR A 207 14.84 -9.19 14.98
C THR A 207 14.02 -7.97 14.56
N VAL A 208 12.89 -8.18 13.86
CA VAL A 208 12.00 -7.11 13.35
C VAL A 208 10.72 -7.06 14.17
N LEU A 209 10.39 -5.88 14.68
CA LEU A 209 9.10 -5.55 15.26
C LEU A 209 8.26 -4.80 14.22
N TRP A 210 7.20 -5.43 13.74
CA TRP A 210 6.22 -4.82 12.86
C TRP A 210 5.18 -4.04 13.66
N GLU A 211 4.96 -2.78 13.28
CA GLU A 211 4.00 -1.87 13.92
C GLU A 211 2.95 -1.43 12.90
N PHE A 212 1.66 -1.57 13.25
CA PHE A 212 0.57 -1.33 12.30
C PHE A 212 -0.35 -0.17 12.68
N SER A 213 -0.26 0.40 13.90
CA SER A 213 -1.18 1.44 14.35
C SER A 213 -0.60 2.43 15.36
N GLY A 214 0.47 2.11 16.07
CA GLY A 214 0.99 2.93 17.19
C GLY A 214 1.47 4.35 16.80
N PHE A 215 1.60 4.61 15.50
CA PHE A 215 2.00 5.90 14.93
C PHE A 215 0.80 6.82 14.59
N LEU A 216 -0.43 6.37 14.78
CA LEU A 216 -1.63 7.17 14.56
C LEU A 216 -2.00 7.96 15.83
N GLU A 217 -2.64 9.12 15.66
CA GLU A 217 -3.26 9.80 16.78
C GLU A 217 -4.49 9.01 17.25
N GLU A 218 -4.68 8.90 18.56
CA GLU A 218 -5.98 8.45 19.07
C GLU A 218 -7.05 9.47 18.63
N PRO A 219 -8.22 9.02 18.16
CA PRO A 219 -9.31 9.93 17.86
C PRO A 219 -9.72 10.63 19.17
N HIS A 220 -9.68 11.96 19.16
CA HIS A 220 -10.16 12.82 20.25
C HIS A 220 -11.67 12.76 20.36
#